data_f662ebb528ad9ada33d953b0abf8bad2
#
_entry.id   f662ebb528ad9ada33d953b0abf8bad2
#
_cell.length_a   1.000
_cell.length_b   1.000
_cell.length_c   1.000
_cell.angle_alpha   90.00
_cell.angle_beta   90.00
_cell.angle_gamma   90.00
#
_symmetry.space_group_name_H-M   'P 1'
#
loop_
_entity.id
_entity.type
_entity.pdbx_description
1 polymer ?
#
loop_
_entity_poly.entity_id
_entity_poly.type
_entity_poly.pdbx_seq_one_letter_code
_entity_poly.pdbx_strand_id
1 'polypeptide(L)'
;MFAADGAAPEERVHGDLVTSADVLERLAPYSIFWDRAAGTVSLSAKLRKYWQVPTGDFHGPIRIARPFRGDLQPKVFENLSGMMLALHAGGDPARIIRGEIMSLDGDRWIFAGLPPISCFEDLARLGLTLSDLPMTSGLGDSIIAVESAQVSLRQAQQALADLEAANAVLGSLNQTFERFVPSGFLSSLGVGGAAEASLGAHVSASVTTMFADLRGFTRMSEQMSSAQVFQFLNRFLAFVSPSIRSNGGFIVHYMGDGLLALFPGPSDGAVRAAIQMQRGLTDAVVVGGLDSIIPPGSEARMGIGLSYGDVEMGIIGDSGRWDPAVISDSVNVAARLEEHTKVTGSQILTSSSVNDAMLNPEEVHIRRVGSFEVRGRENRVDAHEVLDSLPLAERTKRILNRRKFESAIDAAESGDLPKSKDLMQQYLAVCPEDPAALHHLQVMSSRR
;
A
#
# COMPACT_ATOMS: atom_id res chain seq x y z
N MET A 1 -73.49 16.92 43.88
CA MET A 1 -73.73 17.21 45.31
C MET A 1 -72.48 17.84 45.87
N PHE A 2 -72.62 19.06 46.39
CA PHE A 2 -71.63 19.98 46.99
C PHE A 2 -70.60 20.55 45.98
N ALA A 3 -70.68 21.75 45.47
CA ALA A 3 -70.89 23.11 46.00
C ALA A 3 -69.86 23.50 47.12
N ALA A 4 -69.00 24.39 46.76
CA ALA A 4 -68.79 25.68 47.48
C ALA A 4 -67.39 26.20 47.10
N ASP A 5 -67.36 27.28 46.48
CA ASP A 5 -66.93 28.59 46.97
C ASP A 5 -65.58 28.60 47.71
N GLY A 6 -64.71 29.41 47.23
CA GLY A 6 -63.53 29.87 47.93
C GLY A 6 -62.65 30.71 47.03
N ALA A 7 -63.06 31.92 46.75
CA ALA A 7 -62.16 32.93 46.19
C ALA A 7 -61.02 33.14 47.18
N ALA A 8 -59.79 32.78 46.70
CA ALA A 8 -58.57 33.19 47.37
C ALA A 8 -58.19 34.60 46.93
N PRO A 9 -57.74 35.46 47.84
CA PRO A 9 -57.39 36.83 47.51
C PRO A 9 -56.10 36.87 46.71
N GLU A 10 -56.13 37.73 45.67
CA GLU A 10 -54.93 38.23 45.05
C GLU A 10 -54.06 38.90 46.08
N GLU A 11 -53.17 38.20 46.74
CA GLU A 11 -52.01 38.78 47.40
C GLU A 11 -51.10 39.41 46.33
N ARG A 12 -51.29 40.70 46.15
CA ARG A 12 -50.27 41.55 45.54
C ARG A 12 -49.05 41.49 46.45
N VAL A 13 -48.11 40.66 46.20
CA VAL A 13 -46.74 40.72 46.71
C VAL A 13 -46.08 41.94 46.06
N HIS A 14 -46.41 43.14 46.56
CA HIS A 14 -45.53 44.29 46.46
C HIS A 14 -44.47 44.11 47.55
N GLY A 15 -43.63 43.14 47.44
CA GLY A 15 -42.37 43.10 48.16
C GLY A 15 -41.40 43.99 47.39
N ASP A 16 -41.02 45.11 48.01
CA ASP A 16 -39.83 45.83 47.67
C ASP A 16 -38.66 44.83 47.64
N LEU A 17 -38.31 44.35 46.49
CA LEU A 17 -37.07 43.63 46.26
C LEU A 17 -35.96 44.66 46.45
N VAL A 18 -35.57 44.91 47.71
CA VAL A 18 -34.29 45.51 48.04
C VAL A 18 -33.23 44.50 47.64
N THR A 19 -32.88 44.47 46.36
CA THR A 19 -31.75 43.73 45.87
C THR A 19 -30.53 44.37 46.51
N SER A 20 -29.94 43.68 47.51
CA SER A 20 -28.70 44.18 48.11
C SER A 20 -27.67 44.41 47.01
N ALA A 21 -26.83 45.42 47.12
CA ALA A 21 -25.78 45.73 46.16
C ALA A 21 -24.93 44.47 45.84
N ASP A 22 -24.74 43.58 46.82
CA ASP A 22 -24.07 42.31 46.68
C ASP A 22 -24.73 41.34 45.69
N VAL A 23 -26.08 41.31 45.65
CA VAL A 23 -26.78 40.41 44.67
C VAL A 23 -26.65 40.96 43.27
N LEU A 24 -26.78 42.28 43.11
CA LEU A 24 -26.61 42.95 41.82
C LEU A 24 -25.18 42.79 41.30
N GLU A 25 -24.16 42.88 42.12
CA GLU A 25 -22.75 42.63 41.71
C GLU A 25 -22.49 41.18 41.31
N ARG A 26 -23.19 40.21 41.88
CA ARG A 26 -23.10 38.81 41.49
C ARG A 26 -23.79 38.48 40.17
N LEU A 27 -24.96 39.08 39.93
CA LEU A 27 -25.76 38.86 38.73
C LEU A 27 -25.26 39.68 37.55
N ALA A 28 -24.83 40.91 37.77
CA ALA A 28 -24.33 41.83 36.75
C ALA A 28 -22.99 42.44 37.17
N PRO A 29 -21.90 41.64 37.24
CA PRO A 29 -20.62 42.08 37.77
C PRO A 29 -19.93 43.19 36.97
N TYR A 30 -20.34 43.42 35.74
CA TYR A 30 -19.86 44.50 34.90
C TYR A 30 -20.98 45.47 34.58
N SER A 31 -21.49 46.19 35.64
CA SER A 31 -22.63 47.09 35.54
C SER A 31 -22.27 48.55 35.81
N ILE A 32 -23.06 49.42 35.22
CA ILE A 32 -23.03 50.89 35.45
C ILE A 32 -24.41 51.29 35.95
N PHE A 33 -24.44 52.02 37.02
CA PHE A 33 -25.68 52.58 37.60
C PHE A 33 -25.66 54.07 37.40
N TRP A 34 -26.78 54.60 36.92
CA TRP A 34 -27.09 56.05 36.89
C TRP A 34 -28.23 56.31 37.72
N ASP A 35 -28.08 57.29 38.61
CA ASP A 35 -29.15 57.95 39.32
C ASP A 35 -29.30 59.36 38.75
N ARG A 36 -30.37 59.58 38.01
CA ARG A 36 -30.62 60.85 37.31
C ARG A 36 -31.04 61.96 38.31
N ALA A 37 -31.76 61.59 39.38
CA ALA A 37 -32.19 62.55 40.41
C ALA A 37 -31.01 63.04 41.26
N ALA A 38 -30.06 62.13 41.58
CA ALA A 38 -28.84 62.45 42.32
C ALA A 38 -27.71 62.99 41.42
N GLY A 39 -27.79 62.77 40.07
CA GLY A 39 -26.75 63.16 39.15
C GLY A 39 -25.47 62.30 39.26
N THR A 40 -25.58 61.09 39.82
CA THR A 40 -24.44 60.25 40.11
C THR A 40 -24.34 59.06 39.15
N VAL A 41 -23.07 58.62 38.88
CA VAL A 41 -22.73 57.42 38.09
C VAL A 41 -21.85 56.51 38.96
N SER A 42 -22.33 55.32 39.20
CA SER A 42 -21.52 54.30 39.91
C SER A 42 -21.23 53.10 39.08
N LEU A 43 -20.04 52.56 39.24
CA LEU A 43 -19.55 51.35 38.51
C LEU A 43 -19.45 50.22 39.54
N SER A 44 -19.78 49.00 39.11
CA SER A 44 -19.54 47.79 39.89
C SER A 44 -18.04 47.59 40.16
N ALA A 45 -17.68 46.91 41.23
CA ALA A 45 -16.30 46.69 41.63
C ALA A 45 -15.48 45.98 40.52
N LYS A 46 -16.05 44.95 39.86
CA LYS A 46 -15.40 44.23 38.77
C LYS A 46 -15.24 45.08 37.51
N LEU A 47 -16.20 45.94 37.18
CA LEU A 47 -16.08 46.86 36.06
C LEU A 47 -14.99 47.91 36.31
N ARG A 48 -14.89 48.42 37.55
CA ARG A 48 -13.79 49.33 37.93
C ARG A 48 -12.41 48.66 37.71
N LYS A 49 -12.24 47.43 38.21
CA LYS A 49 -11.03 46.65 38.01
C LYS A 49 -10.73 46.44 36.51
N TYR A 50 -11.74 46.07 35.73
CA TYR A 50 -11.62 45.83 34.28
C TYR A 50 -11.24 47.10 33.52
N TRP A 51 -11.87 48.25 33.83
CA TRP A 51 -11.54 49.52 33.18
C TRP A 51 -10.35 50.24 33.83
N GLN A 52 -9.78 49.70 34.92
CA GLN A 52 -8.66 50.28 35.65
C GLN A 52 -8.96 51.70 36.15
N VAL A 53 -10.17 51.97 36.63
CA VAL A 53 -10.57 53.27 37.16
C VAL A 53 -10.53 53.26 38.69
N PRO A 54 -10.19 54.41 39.34
CA PRO A 54 -10.12 54.53 40.81
C PRO A 54 -11.45 54.22 41.50
N THR A 55 -11.38 53.92 42.82
CA THR A 55 -12.55 53.81 43.71
C THR A 55 -13.17 55.20 43.99
N GLY A 56 -14.51 55.27 44.06
CA GLY A 56 -15.26 56.51 44.28
C GLY A 56 -16.24 56.81 43.14
N ASP A 57 -16.86 57.95 43.16
CA ASP A 57 -17.81 58.37 42.12
C ASP A 57 -17.08 58.52 40.78
N PHE A 58 -17.67 57.99 39.73
CA PHE A 58 -17.06 58.02 38.39
C PHE A 58 -17.52 59.27 37.64
N HIS A 59 -16.57 60.15 37.36
CA HIS A 59 -16.80 61.38 36.61
C HIS A 59 -16.20 61.38 35.19
N GLY A 60 -15.65 60.23 34.75
CA GLY A 60 -15.06 60.12 33.43
C GLY A 60 -16.10 59.92 32.32
N PRO A 61 -15.75 60.23 31.09
CA PRO A 61 -16.64 59.98 29.96
C PRO A 61 -16.79 58.50 29.71
N ILE A 62 -18.03 58.02 29.59
CA ILE A 62 -18.37 56.70 29.09
C ILE A 62 -18.72 56.87 27.63
N ARG A 63 -18.06 56.08 26.76
CA ARG A 63 -18.22 56.16 25.33
C ARG A 63 -18.85 54.91 24.73
N ILE A 64 -19.73 55.15 23.77
CA ILE A 64 -20.30 54.08 22.94
C ILE A 64 -19.32 53.80 21.81
N ALA A 65 -18.86 52.54 21.71
CA ALA A 65 -18.02 52.06 20.61
C ALA A 65 -18.86 51.48 19.46
N ARG A 66 -20.01 50.89 19.76
CA ARG A 66 -20.98 50.32 18.81
C ARG A 66 -22.41 50.41 19.38
N PRO A 67 -23.47 50.50 18.58
CA PRO A 67 -23.49 50.48 17.09
C PRO A 67 -23.02 51.81 16.46
N PHE A 68 -22.98 52.88 17.21
CA PHE A 68 -22.48 54.19 16.75
C PHE A 68 -21.44 54.71 17.77
N ARG A 69 -20.65 55.68 17.36
CA ARG A 69 -19.65 56.30 18.25
C ARG A 69 -20.17 57.59 18.86
N GLY A 70 -20.01 57.74 20.16
CA GLY A 70 -20.41 58.93 20.86
C GLY A 70 -20.27 58.80 22.37
N ASP A 71 -20.47 59.92 23.09
CA ASP A 71 -20.49 59.92 24.54
C ASP A 71 -21.86 59.45 25.02
N LEU A 72 -21.87 58.55 26.01
CA LEU A 72 -23.08 58.06 26.61
C LEU A 72 -23.60 59.11 27.63
N GLN A 73 -24.69 59.72 27.29
CA GLN A 73 -25.34 60.76 28.17
C GLN A 73 -26.73 60.29 28.63
N PRO A 74 -27.18 60.62 29.85
CA PRO A 74 -28.49 60.22 30.38
C PRO A 74 -29.67 60.61 29.50
N LYS A 75 -29.53 61.66 28.71
CA LYS A 75 -30.58 62.17 27.80
C LYS A 75 -31.01 61.22 26.70
N VAL A 76 -30.13 60.21 26.35
CA VAL A 76 -30.38 59.26 25.27
C VAL A 76 -30.74 57.85 25.74
N PHE A 77 -30.82 57.63 27.07
CA PHE A 77 -31.06 56.29 27.64
C PHE A 77 -32.38 55.66 27.21
N GLU A 78 -33.44 56.43 27.14
CA GLU A 78 -34.77 55.98 26.73
C GLU A 78 -34.69 55.42 25.25
N ASN A 79 -33.94 56.11 24.40
CA ASN A 79 -33.79 55.71 23.01
C ASN A 79 -32.82 54.51 22.83
N LEU A 80 -32.01 54.21 23.84
CA LEU A 80 -31.01 53.12 23.81
C LEU A 80 -31.47 51.89 24.61
N SER A 81 -32.57 51.97 25.30
CA SER A 81 -33.13 50.85 26.08
C SER A 81 -33.46 49.69 25.18
N GLY A 82 -33.01 48.46 25.55
CA GLY A 82 -33.17 47.25 24.76
C GLY A 82 -32.20 47.11 23.56
N MET A 83 -31.27 48.06 23.38
CA MET A 83 -30.25 47.96 22.36
C MET A 83 -28.96 47.36 22.93
N MET A 84 -28.34 46.44 22.17
CA MET A 84 -27.02 45.92 22.50
C MET A 84 -25.95 46.99 22.22
N LEU A 85 -25.33 47.48 23.28
CA LEU A 85 -24.28 48.51 23.23
C LEU A 85 -22.92 47.91 23.57
N ALA A 86 -21.88 48.48 22.96
CA ALA A 86 -20.50 48.25 23.36
C ALA A 86 -19.94 49.53 23.96
N LEU A 87 -19.61 49.49 25.25
CA LEU A 87 -19.15 50.69 26.01
C LEU A 87 -17.70 50.53 26.44
N HIS A 88 -17.00 51.66 26.57
CA HIS A 88 -15.68 51.72 27.19
C HIS A 88 -15.52 53.03 28.00
N ALA A 89 -14.69 53.01 29.02
CA ALA A 89 -14.22 54.24 29.66
C ALA A 89 -13.13 54.91 28.84
N GLY A 90 -12.97 56.21 28.96
CA GLY A 90 -12.13 57.03 28.11
C GLY A 90 -10.62 56.72 28.05
N GLY A 91 -10.08 55.79 28.85
CA GLY A 91 -8.65 55.52 28.94
C GLY A 91 -8.14 54.47 27.96
N ASP A 92 -8.86 53.38 27.78
CA ASP A 92 -8.44 52.24 26.90
C ASP A 92 -9.61 51.77 26.05
N PRO A 93 -9.62 52.09 24.75
CA PRO A 93 -10.68 51.66 23.84
C PRO A 93 -10.70 50.13 23.57
N ALA A 94 -9.69 49.39 23.99
CA ALA A 94 -9.66 47.94 23.85
C ALA A 94 -10.46 47.24 24.98
N ARG A 95 -10.70 47.89 26.09
CA ARG A 95 -11.46 47.36 27.24
C ARG A 95 -12.96 47.67 27.11
N ILE A 96 -13.58 47.12 26.10
CA ILE A 96 -15.03 47.26 25.88
C ILE A 96 -15.83 46.24 26.71
N ILE A 97 -17.04 46.64 27.12
CA ILE A 97 -18.08 45.74 27.61
C ILE A 97 -19.28 45.79 26.68
N ARG A 98 -19.95 44.68 26.46
CA ARG A 98 -21.16 44.57 25.63
C ARG A 98 -22.34 44.24 26.51
N GLY A 99 -23.43 44.95 26.36
CA GLY A 99 -24.61 44.75 27.16
C GLY A 99 -25.73 45.68 26.78
N GLU A 100 -26.74 45.78 27.65
CA GLU A 100 -27.94 46.57 27.45
C GLU A 100 -28.13 47.58 28.56
N ILE A 101 -28.80 48.69 28.22
CA ILE A 101 -29.29 49.67 29.18
C ILE A 101 -30.76 49.35 29.49
N MET A 102 -31.08 49.29 30.78
CA MET A 102 -32.43 49.02 31.27
C MET A 102 -32.83 50.10 32.30
N SER A 103 -34.10 50.52 32.30
CA SER A 103 -34.66 51.34 33.36
C SER A 103 -34.99 50.49 34.60
N LEU A 104 -34.60 50.93 35.77
CA LEU A 104 -35.00 50.32 37.03
C LEU A 104 -36.29 50.97 37.57
N ASP A 105 -36.33 52.30 37.47
CA ASP A 105 -37.50 53.17 37.71
C ASP A 105 -37.27 54.45 36.89
N GLY A 106 -38.20 55.35 36.81
CA GLY A 106 -38.11 56.49 35.89
C GLY A 106 -36.85 57.35 35.97
N ASP A 107 -36.11 57.31 37.07
CA ASP A 107 -34.89 58.10 37.28
C ASP A 107 -33.65 57.27 37.44
N ARG A 108 -33.73 55.93 37.65
CA ARG A 108 -32.56 55.04 37.82
C ARG A 108 -32.43 54.09 36.65
N TRP A 109 -31.24 54.01 36.17
CA TRP A 109 -30.86 53.16 34.99
C TRP A 109 -29.70 52.30 35.34
N ILE A 110 -29.66 51.09 34.72
CA ILE A 110 -28.55 50.16 34.78
C ILE A 110 -28.14 49.77 33.40
N PHE A 111 -26.84 49.73 33.15
CA PHE A 111 -26.25 48.98 32.06
C PHE A 111 -25.67 47.70 32.64
N ALA A 112 -26.07 46.57 32.11
CA ALA A 112 -25.52 45.25 32.43
C ALA A 112 -24.81 44.69 31.22
N GLY A 113 -23.51 44.42 31.35
CA GLY A 113 -22.69 43.97 30.23
C GLY A 113 -21.66 42.95 30.62
N LEU A 114 -20.94 42.50 29.62
CA LEU A 114 -19.84 41.54 29.75
C LEU A 114 -18.65 41.94 28.87
N PRO A 115 -17.42 41.70 29.31
CA PRO A 115 -16.25 41.72 28.42
C PRO A 115 -16.41 40.70 27.30
N PRO A 116 -15.88 40.95 26.08
CA PRO A 116 -15.89 40.01 24.95
C PRO A 116 -14.83 38.94 25.19
N ILE A 117 -15.19 37.87 25.88
CA ILE A 117 -14.33 36.73 26.23
C ILE A 117 -14.86 35.52 25.54
N SER A 118 -13.96 34.79 24.80
CA SER A 118 -14.28 33.57 24.08
C SER A 118 -13.37 32.37 24.43
N CYS A 119 -12.22 32.64 25.07
CA CYS A 119 -11.23 31.61 25.44
C CYS A 119 -10.45 32.03 26.69
N PHE A 120 -9.63 31.09 27.22
CA PHE A 120 -8.75 31.38 28.37
C PHE A 120 -7.68 32.43 28.06
N GLU A 121 -7.22 32.54 26.85
CA GLU A 121 -6.23 33.54 26.42
C GLU A 121 -6.82 34.97 26.54
N ASP A 122 -8.09 35.13 26.24
CA ASP A 122 -8.80 36.43 26.44
C ASP A 122 -8.85 36.81 27.91
N LEU A 123 -9.13 35.88 28.82
CA LEU A 123 -9.10 36.11 30.26
C LEU A 123 -7.70 36.56 30.72
N ALA A 124 -6.66 35.82 30.30
CA ALA A 124 -5.29 36.14 30.67
C ALA A 124 -4.86 37.52 30.15
N ARG A 125 -5.17 37.83 28.87
CA ARG A 125 -4.87 39.11 28.24
C ARG A 125 -5.55 40.30 28.96
N LEU A 126 -6.77 40.08 29.45
CA LEU A 126 -7.55 41.12 30.14
C LEU A 126 -7.27 41.18 31.64
N GLY A 127 -6.46 40.26 32.19
CA GLY A 127 -6.14 40.14 33.59
C GLY A 127 -7.36 39.70 34.44
N LEU A 128 -8.22 38.88 33.86
CA LEU A 128 -9.43 38.33 34.47
C LEU A 128 -9.25 36.84 34.78
N THR A 129 -10.07 36.32 35.67
CA THR A 129 -10.18 34.92 36.02
C THR A 129 -11.59 34.41 35.78
N LEU A 130 -11.82 33.11 35.81
CA LEU A 130 -13.16 32.53 35.70
C LEU A 130 -14.12 33.05 36.79
N SER A 131 -13.60 33.35 38.00
CA SER A 131 -14.39 33.92 39.11
C SER A 131 -14.83 35.38 38.87
N ASP A 132 -14.24 36.06 37.90
CA ASP A 132 -14.66 37.40 37.50
C ASP A 132 -15.88 37.35 36.55
N LEU A 133 -16.22 36.19 35.98
CA LEU A 133 -17.39 36.03 35.13
C LEU A 133 -18.69 35.91 35.95
N PRO A 134 -19.85 36.33 35.39
CA PRO A 134 -21.14 36.15 36.05
C PRO A 134 -21.48 34.67 36.20
N MET A 135 -21.93 34.22 37.35
CA MET A 135 -22.37 32.84 37.57
C MET A 135 -23.54 32.42 36.66
N THR A 136 -24.31 33.39 36.18
CA THR A 136 -25.49 33.17 35.34
C THR A 136 -25.19 33.15 33.84
N SER A 137 -23.97 33.45 33.43
CA SER A 137 -23.66 33.64 32.01
C SER A 137 -23.31 32.33 31.24
N GLY A 138 -23.04 31.24 31.95
CA GLY A 138 -22.56 29.99 31.33
C GLY A 138 -21.23 30.11 30.52
N LEU A 139 -20.64 31.32 30.53
CA LEU A 139 -19.41 31.58 29.76
C LEU A 139 -18.22 30.74 30.25
N GLY A 140 -18.11 30.57 31.59
CA GLY A 140 -17.04 29.73 32.17
C GLY A 140 -17.09 28.29 31.65
N ASP A 141 -18.30 27.72 31.70
CA ASP A 141 -18.54 26.34 31.23
C ASP A 141 -18.29 26.20 29.73
N SER A 142 -18.71 27.22 28.94
CA SER A 142 -18.48 27.22 27.49
C SER A 142 -16.99 27.30 27.14
N ILE A 143 -16.20 28.12 27.86
CA ILE A 143 -14.75 28.23 27.66
C ILE A 143 -14.07 26.89 27.98
N ILE A 144 -14.42 26.25 29.10
CA ILE A 144 -13.89 24.95 29.50
C ILE A 144 -14.24 23.88 28.46
N ALA A 145 -15.49 23.88 27.97
CA ALA A 145 -15.94 22.92 26.95
C ALA A 145 -15.17 23.09 25.62
N VAL A 146 -14.95 24.32 25.16
CA VAL A 146 -14.20 24.62 23.94
C VAL A 146 -12.75 24.17 24.07
N GLU A 147 -12.08 24.49 25.17
CA GLU A 147 -10.70 24.06 25.41
C GLU A 147 -10.56 22.52 25.49
N SER A 148 -11.50 21.88 26.21
CA SER A 148 -11.53 20.42 26.27
C SER A 148 -11.72 19.79 24.89
N ALA A 149 -12.61 20.34 24.07
CA ALA A 149 -12.83 19.90 22.70
C ALA A 149 -11.57 20.09 21.82
N GLN A 150 -10.87 21.22 21.99
CA GLN A 150 -9.60 21.47 21.26
C GLN A 150 -8.49 20.50 21.65
N VAL A 151 -8.35 20.19 22.95
CA VAL A 151 -7.38 19.20 23.43
C VAL A 151 -7.71 17.83 22.84
N SER A 152 -8.96 17.41 22.90
CA SER A 152 -9.42 16.13 22.33
C SER A 152 -9.19 16.05 20.82
N LEU A 153 -9.43 17.14 20.09
CA LEU A 153 -9.18 17.22 18.66
C LEU A 153 -7.69 17.07 18.34
N ARG A 154 -6.81 17.75 19.09
CA ARG A 154 -5.35 17.62 18.90
C ARG A 154 -4.88 16.19 19.17
N GLN A 155 -5.39 15.54 20.22
CA GLN A 155 -5.07 14.16 20.55
C GLN A 155 -5.54 13.20 19.43
N ALA A 156 -6.75 13.39 18.90
CA ALA A 156 -7.27 12.61 17.79
C ALA A 156 -6.43 12.79 16.51
N GLN A 157 -6.03 14.02 16.21
CA GLN A 157 -5.15 14.30 15.05
C GLN A 157 -3.77 13.65 15.20
N GLN A 158 -3.18 13.69 16.41
CA GLN A 158 -1.91 13.03 16.67
C GLN A 158 -2.03 11.52 16.53
N ALA A 159 -3.07 10.90 17.10
CA ALA A 159 -3.30 9.45 16.98
C ALA A 159 -3.52 9.02 15.53
N LEU A 160 -4.19 9.84 14.72
CA LEU A 160 -4.35 9.58 13.28
C LEU A 160 -3.01 9.62 12.55
N ALA A 161 -2.18 10.61 12.81
CA ALA A 161 -0.85 10.72 12.21
C ALA A 161 0.05 9.54 12.59
N ASP A 162 0.01 9.11 13.86
CA ASP A 162 0.78 7.96 14.35
C ASP A 162 0.30 6.65 13.67
N LEU A 163 -1.01 6.50 13.47
CA LEU A 163 -1.59 5.35 12.77
C LEU A 163 -1.20 5.32 11.28
N GLU A 164 -1.25 6.45 10.60
CA GLU A 164 -0.81 6.56 9.21
C GLU A 164 0.68 6.21 9.06
N ALA A 165 1.52 6.70 9.96
CA ALA A 165 2.95 6.37 9.98
C ALA A 165 3.18 4.87 10.22
N ALA A 166 2.47 4.25 11.17
CA ALA A 166 2.55 2.81 11.43
C ALA A 166 2.10 1.98 10.21
N ASN A 167 0.99 2.36 9.57
CA ASN A 167 0.51 1.70 8.35
C ASN A 167 1.50 1.82 7.19
N ALA A 168 2.16 2.96 7.01
CA ALA A 168 3.20 3.13 6.00
C ALA A 168 4.41 2.20 6.25
N VAL A 169 4.84 2.05 7.50
CA VAL A 169 5.91 1.11 7.89
C VAL A 169 5.49 -0.33 7.63
N LEU A 170 4.28 -0.72 8.04
CA LEU A 170 3.75 -2.07 7.79
C LEU A 170 3.64 -2.37 6.30
N GLY A 171 3.17 -1.42 5.48
CA GLY A 171 3.12 -1.55 4.03
C GLY A 171 4.51 -1.77 3.41
N SER A 172 5.50 -1.01 3.86
CA SER A 172 6.90 -1.15 3.41
C SER A 172 7.52 -2.49 3.83
N LEU A 173 7.26 -2.96 5.04
CA LEU A 173 7.69 -4.27 5.51
C LEU A 173 7.04 -5.40 4.70
N ASN A 174 5.74 -5.31 4.43
CA ASN A 174 5.03 -6.30 3.63
C ASN A 174 5.57 -6.38 2.20
N GLN A 175 5.80 -5.24 1.54
CA GLN A 175 6.45 -5.20 0.22
C GLN A 175 7.86 -5.81 0.24
N THR A 176 8.61 -5.63 1.32
CA THR A 176 9.94 -6.24 1.47
C THR A 176 9.81 -7.75 1.61
N PHE A 177 8.85 -8.22 2.40
CA PHE A 177 8.58 -9.66 2.58
C PHE A 177 8.17 -10.34 1.28
N GLU A 178 7.32 -9.70 0.46
CA GLU A 178 6.89 -10.22 -0.85
C GLU A 178 8.04 -10.40 -1.85
N ARG A 179 9.17 -9.74 -1.64
CA ARG A 179 10.38 -9.96 -2.45
C ARG A 179 11.09 -11.27 -2.11
N PHE A 180 10.89 -11.81 -0.93
CA PHE A 180 11.49 -13.07 -0.48
C PHE A 180 10.54 -14.26 -0.65
N VAL A 181 9.23 -14.05 -0.50
CA VAL A 181 8.22 -15.09 -0.70
C VAL A 181 7.29 -14.63 -1.83
N PRO A 182 7.28 -15.32 -2.98
CA PRO A 182 6.49 -14.91 -4.13
C PRO A 182 4.99 -14.86 -3.81
N SER A 183 4.32 -13.76 -4.12
CA SER A 183 2.87 -13.59 -3.90
C SER A 183 2.05 -14.68 -4.61
N GLY A 184 2.48 -15.11 -5.80
CA GLY A 184 1.87 -16.22 -6.53
C GLY A 184 1.94 -17.55 -5.76
N PHE A 185 3.02 -17.78 -5.02
CA PHE A 185 3.15 -18.97 -4.16
C PHE A 185 2.17 -18.91 -2.98
N LEU A 186 2.11 -17.77 -2.28
CA LEU A 186 1.16 -17.57 -1.18
C LEU A 186 -0.30 -17.67 -1.64
N SER A 187 -0.63 -17.08 -2.79
CA SER A 187 -1.97 -17.18 -3.38
C SER A 187 -2.34 -18.63 -3.70
N SER A 188 -1.38 -19.44 -4.17
CA SER A 188 -1.60 -20.86 -4.45
C SER A 188 -1.85 -21.68 -3.16
N LEU A 189 -1.24 -21.26 -2.04
CA LEU A 189 -1.54 -21.84 -0.71
C LEU A 189 -2.88 -21.39 -0.13
N GLY A 190 -3.60 -20.46 -0.79
CA GLY A 190 -4.87 -19.92 -0.29
C GLY A 190 -4.73 -18.93 0.87
N VAL A 191 -3.51 -18.39 1.08
CA VAL A 191 -3.25 -17.37 2.11
C VAL A 191 -3.17 -15.97 1.49
N GLY A 192 -3.79 -14.99 2.15
CA GLY A 192 -3.87 -13.61 1.66
C GLY A 192 -2.56 -12.83 1.76
N GLY A 193 -1.57 -13.36 2.48
CA GLY A 193 -0.26 -12.73 2.65
C GLY A 193 0.66 -13.52 3.55
N ALA A 194 1.91 -13.08 3.66
CA ALA A 194 2.95 -13.75 4.45
C ALA A 194 2.61 -13.88 5.94
N ALA A 195 1.80 -12.97 6.49
CA ALA A 195 1.36 -13.01 7.89
C ALA A 195 0.41 -14.17 8.21
N GLU A 196 -0.28 -14.71 7.21
CA GLU A 196 -1.21 -15.85 7.35
C GLU A 196 -0.51 -17.19 7.09
N ALA A 197 0.72 -17.15 6.58
CA ALA A 197 1.50 -18.34 6.32
C ALA A 197 1.88 -19.04 7.62
N SER A 198 1.88 -20.37 7.61
CA SER A 198 2.30 -21.20 8.75
C SER A 198 3.24 -22.30 8.31
N LEU A 199 4.16 -22.66 9.19
CA LEU A 199 5.06 -23.78 8.97
C LEU A 199 4.27 -25.07 8.78
N GLY A 200 4.56 -25.82 7.72
CA GLY A 200 3.85 -27.05 7.35
C GLY A 200 2.56 -26.83 6.56
N ALA A 201 2.13 -25.60 6.29
CA ALA A 201 1.06 -25.34 5.34
C ALA A 201 1.44 -25.90 3.97
N HIS A 202 0.56 -26.62 3.31
CA HIS A 202 0.80 -27.20 1.99
C HIS A 202 -0.51 -27.33 1.21
N VAL A 203 -0.38 -27.42 -0.12
CA VAL A 203 -1.47 -27.60 -1.07
C VAL A 203 -0.99 -28.42 -2.26
N SER A 204 -1.87 -29.31 -2.75
CA SER A 204 -1.66 -30.01 -4.03
C SER A 204 -2.24 -29.18 -5.17
N ALA A 205 -1.47 -28.98 -6.23
CA ALA A 205 -1.93 -28.30 -7.44
C ALA A 205 -1.32 -28.89 -8.69
N SER A 206 -2.08 -28.91 -9.79
CA SER A 206 -1.57 -29.26 -11.12
C SER A 206 -0.97 -28.03 -11.78
N VAL A 207 0.33 -28.05 -12.03
CA VAL A 207 1.08 -26.90 -12.56
C VAL A 207 2.10 -27.34 -13.60
N THR A 208 2.52 -26.39 -14.44
CA THR A 208 3.75 -26.58 -15.22
C THR A 208 4.94 -26.07 -14.43
N THR A 209 5.89 -26.96 -14.19
CA THR A 209 7.18 -26.64 -13.58
C THR A 209 8.19 -26.28 -14.68
N MET A 210 8.91 -25.19 -14.48
CA MET A 210 9.98 -24.70 -15.34
C MET A 210 11.29 -24.67 -14.58
N PHE A 211 12.31 -25.35 -15.10
CA PHE A 211 13.71 -25.11 -14.78
C PHE A 211 14.37 -24.37 -15.93
N ALA A 212 15.13 -23.33 -15.62
CA ALA A 212 15.93 -22.59 -16.58
C ALA A 212 17.32 -22.34 -16.02
N ASP A 213 18.37 -22.54 -16.81
CA ASP A 213 19.75 -22.42 -16.39
C ASP A 213 20.63 -21.84 -17.53
N LEU A 214 21.61 -21.01 -17.15
CA LEU A 214 22.55 -20.42 -18.11
C LEU A 214 23.61 -21.43 -18.51
N ARG A 215 23.85 -21.55 -19.80
CA ARG A 215 24.87 -22.47 -20.31
C ARG A 215 26.26 -21.87 -20.18
N GLY A 216 27.17 -22.67 -19.60
CA GLY A 216 28.58 -22.31 -19.50
C GLY A 216 28.86 -21.20 -18.50
N PHE A 217 27.90 -20.88 -17.62
CA PHE A 217 28.02 -19.80 -16.62
C PHE A 217 29.22 -20.02 -15.68
N THR A 218 29.48 -21.23 -15.21
CA THR A 218 30.64 -21.54 -14.36
C THR A 218 31.93 -21.10 -15.01
N ARG A 219 32.15 -21.49 -16.30
CA ARG A 219 33.33 -21.08 -17.05
C ARG A 219 33.39 -19.56 -17.31
N MET A 220 32.24 -18.95 -17.53
CA MET A 220 32.11 -17.50 -17.73
C MET A 220 32.44 -16.75 -16.45
N SER A 221 31.90 -17.19 -15.32
CA SER A 221 32.07 -16.55 -14.00
C SER A 221 33.50 -16.62 -13.47
N GLU A 222 34.29 -17.66 -13.85
CA GLU A 222 35.71 -17.76 -13.53
C GLU A 222 36.55 -16.63 -14.15
N GLN A 223 36.06 -16.01 -15.22
CA GLN A 223 36.71 -14.89 -15.91
C GLN A 223 36.21 -13.53 -15.46
N MET A 224 35.32 -13.48 -14.49
CA MET A 224 34.65 -12.26 -13.98
C MET A 224 35.04 -12.00 -12.54
N SER A 225 35.07 -10.74 -12.15
CA SER A 225 35.10 -10.37 -10.72
C SER A 225 33.74 -10.68 -10.07
N SER A 226 33.72 -10.89 -8.75
CA SER A 226 32.48 -11.14 -8.01
C SER A 226 31.43 -10.05 -8.25
N ALA A 227 31.83 -8.79 -8.33
CA ALA A 227 30.95 -7.68 -8.62
C ALA A 227 30.29 -7.78 -10.02
N GLN A 228 31.08 -8.19 -11.02
CA GLN A 228 30.57 -8.40 -12.38
C GLN A 228 29.61 -9.59 -12.44
N VAL A 229 29.89 -10.67 -11.71
CA VAL A 229 28.98 -11.82 -11.60
C VAL A 229 27.60 -11.40 -11.06
N PHE A 230 27.55 -10.67 -9.94
CA PHE A 230 26.29 -10.16 -9.38
C PHE A 230 25.58 -9.19 -10.33
N GLN A 231 26.33 -8.30 -10.98
CA GLN A 231 25.77 -7.35 -11.94
C GLN A 231 25.16 -8.09 -13.15
N PHE A 232 25.85 -9.09 -13.67
CA PHE A 232 25.37 -9.91 -14.77
C PHE A 232 24.09 -10.67 -14.38
N LEU A 233 24.11 -11.39 -13.25
CA LEU A 233 22.94 -12.16 -12.78
C LEU A 233 21.72 -11.27 -12.56
N ASN A 234 21.89 -10.12 -11.91
CA ASN A 234 20.78 -9.19 -11.70
C ASN A 234 20.20 -8.65 -13.01
N ARG A 235 21.05 -8.34 -14.00
CA ARG A 235 20.57 -7.93 -15.32
C ARG A 235 19.89 -9.07 -16.05
N PHE A 236 20.48 -10.26 -16.06
CA PHE A 236 19.88 -11.44 -16.64
C PHE A 236 18.48 -11.71 -16.07
N LEU A 237 18.36 -11.74 -14.76
CA LEU A 237 17.08 -11.97 -14.09
C LEU A 237 16.07 -10.85 -14.37
N ALA A 238 16.52 -9.60 -14.53
CA ALA A 238 15.65 -8.50 -14.92
C ALA A 238 15.06 -8.65 -16.32
N PHE A 239 15.74 -9.35 -17.23
CA PHE A 239 15.23 -9.65 -18.56
C PHE A 239 14.30 -10.87 -18.59
N VAL A 240 14.63 -11.95 -17.86
CA VAL A 240 13.85 -13.20 -17.96
C VAL A 240 12.62 -13.22 -17.05
N SER A 241 12.69 -12.63 -15.85
CA SER A 241 11.60 -12.69 -14.88
C SER A 241 10.28 -12.05 -15.33
N PRO A 242 10.27 -10.94 -16.11
CA PRO A 242 9.03 -10.39 -16.64
C PRO A 242 8.24 -11.36 -17.52
N SER A 243 8.94 -12.16 -18.33
CA SER A 243 8.30 -13.16 -19.20
C SER A 243 7.56 -14.24 -18.40
N ILE A 244 8.10 -14.64 -17.25
CA ILE A 244 7.45 -15.60 -16.35
C ILE A 244 6.18 -14.97 -15.77
N ARG A 245 6.28 -13.77 -15.19
CA ARG A 245 5.15 -13.10 -14.52
C ARG A 245 4.03 -12.72 -15.49
N SER A 246 4.36 -12.20 -16.67
CA SER A 246 3.36 -11.78 -17.67
C SER A 246 2.58 -12.95 -18.28
N ASN A 247 3.11 -14.17 -18.16
CA ASN A 247 2.43 -15.39 -18.61
C ASN A 247 1.81 -16.20 -17.46
N GLY A 248 1.56 -15.57 -16.30
CA GLY A 248 0.85 -16.18 -15.19
C GLY A 248 1.71 -17.08 -14.30
N GLY A 249 3.02 -17.10 -14.49
CA GLY A 249 3.96 -17.83 -13.64
C GLY A 249 4.54 -17.00 -12.50
N PHE A 250 5.11 -17.69 -11.53
CA PHE A 250 5.91 -17.09 -10.46
C PHE A 250 7.19 -17.91 -10.23
N ILE A 251 8.25 -17.19 -9.83
CA ILE A 251 9.55 -17.81 -9.53
C ILE A 251 9.54 -18.23 -8.07
N VAL A 252 9.83 -19.51 -7.80
CA VAL A 252 9.92 -20.06 -6.44
C VAL A 252 11.32 -19.88 -5.87
N HIS A 253 12.34 -20.24 -6.66
CA HIS A 253 13.74 -20.18 -6.25
C HIS A 253 14.65 -19.67 -7.36
N TYR A 254 15.66 -18.90 -6.95
CA TYR A 254 16.86 -18.64 -7.73
C TYR A 254 17.96 -19.57 -7.24
N MET A 255 18.58 -20.31 -8.15
CA MET A 255 19.62 -21.32 -7.86
C MET A 255 20.93 -20.95 -8.56
N GLY A 256 21.59 -19.88 -8.07
CA GLY A 256 22.75 -19.31 -8.74
C GLY A 256 22.35 -18.64 -10.06
N ASP A 257 22.76 -19.23 -11.18
CA ASP A 257 22.42 -18.82 -12.55
C ASP A 257 21.14 -19.46 -13.10
N GLY A 258 20.54 -20.38 -12.34
CA GLY A 258 19.29 -21.05 -12.67
C GLY A 258 18.10 -20.51 -11.87
N LEU A 259 16.91 -20.89 -12.30
CA LEU A 259 15.65 -20.60 -11.60
C LEU A 259 14.67 -21.75 -11.70
N LEU A 260 13.81 -21.83 -10.68
CA LEU A 260 12.61 -22.67 -10.65
C LEU A 260 11.39 -21.77 -10.65
N ALA A 261 10.52 -21.95 -11.65
CA ALA A 261 9.24 -21.25 -11.72
C ALA A 261 8.07 -22.22 -11.89
N LEU A 262 6.90 -21.81 -11.42
CA LEU A 262 5.66 -22.55 -11.53
C LEU A 262 4.62 -21.73 -12.31
N PHE A 263 3.82 -22.46 -13.09
CA PHE A 263 2.72 -21.89 -13.86
C PHE A 263 1.45 -22.67 -13.54
N PRO A 264 0.55 -22.11 -12.72
CA PRO A 264 -0.76 -22.69 -12.48
C PRO A 264 -1.63 -22.67 -13.76
N GLY A 265 -2.46 -23.70 -13.91
CA GLY A 265 -3.36 -23.82 -15.06
C GLY A 265 -2.71 -24.43 -16.31
N PRO A 266 -3.22 -24.11 -17.52
CA PRO A 266 -2.74 -24.67 -18.78
C PRO A 266 -1.30 -24.35 -19.09
N SER A 267 -0.61 -25.29 -19.76
CA SER A 267 0.83 -25.17 -20.04
C SER A 267 1.21 -24.09 -21.08
N ASP A 268 0.23 -23.52 -21.78
CA ASP A 268 0.45 -22.46 -22.81
C ASP A 268 1.25 -21.28 -22.25
N GLY A 269 0.95 -20.86 -21.03
CA GLY A 269 1.64 -19.77 -20.35
C GLY A 269 3.13 -20.09 -20.15
N ALA A 270 3.45 -21.29 -19.69
CA ALA A 270 4.82 -21.71 -19.47
C ALA A 270 5.62 -21.80 -20.77
N VAL A 271 5.03 -22.34 -21.82
CA VAL A 271 5.66 -22.45 -23.13
C VAL A 271 5.89 -21.06 -23.76
N ARG A 272 4.91 -20.16 -23.70
CA ARG A 272 5.08 -18.77 -24.15
C ARG A 272 6.16 -18.05 -23.36
N ALA A 273 6.20 -18.21 -22.04
CA ALA A 273 7.24 -17.62 -21.20
C ALA A 273 8.63 -18.12 -21.63
N ALA A 274 8.81 -19.44 -21.82
CA ALA A 274 10.06 -20.02 -22.25
C ALA A 274 10.54 -19.47 -23.61
N ILE A 275 9.64 -19.33 -24.59
CA ILE A 275 9.94 -18.72 -25.89
C ILE A 275 10.35 -17.25 -25.73
N GLN A 276 9.62 -16.49 -24.93
CA GLN A 276 9.91 -15.08 -24.68
C GLN A 276 11.24 -14.90 -23.95
N MET A 277 11.55 -15.75 -22.96
CA MET A 277 12.82 -15.73 -22.25
C MET A 277 14.00 -15.96 -23.18
N GLN A 278 13.93 -16.93 -24.08
CA GLN A 278 14.99 -17.20 -25.07
C GLN A 278 15.20 -16.02 -26.02
N ARG A 279 14.10 -15.46 -26.56
CA ARG A 279 14.16 -14.29 -27.44
C ARG A 279 14.66 -13.07 -26.68
N GLY A 280 14.15 -12.83 -25.46
CA GLY A 280 14.56 -11.73 -24.61
C GLY A 280 16.05 -11.79 -24.24
N LEU A 281 16.60 -12.98 -24.02
CA LEU A 281 18.02 -13.14 -23.77
C LEU A 281 18.85 -12.76 -25.01
N THR A 282 18.41 -13.17 -26.20
CA THR A 282 19.07 -12.80 -27.48
C THR A 282 19.05 -11.29 -27.69
N ASP A 283 17.89 -10.65 -27.45
CA ASP A 283 17.73 -9.21 -27.54
C ASP A 283 18.54 -8.46 -26.46
N ALA A 284 18.61 -9.01 -25.24
CA ALA A 284 19.38 -8.45 -24.13
C ALA A 284 20.89 -8.47 -24.41
N VAL A 285 21.38 -9.50 -25.09
CA VAL A 285 22.78 -9.58 -25.56
C VAL A 285 23.02 -8.51 -26.62
N VAL A 286 22.15 -8.42 -27.64
CA VAL A 286 22.38 -7.54 -28.82
C VAL A 286 22.07 -6.06 -28.48
N VAL A 287 21.01 -5.77 -27.76
CA VAL A 287 20.51 -4.39 -27.55
C VAL A 287 20.65 -3.95 -26.08
N GLY A 288 20.56 -4.88 -25.14
CA GLY A 288 20.47 -4.60 -23.69
C GLY A 288 21.80 -4.40 -22.98
N GLY A 289 22.93 -4.45 -23.68
CA GLY A 289 24.26 -4.22 -23.11
C GLY A 289 24.77 -5.31 -22.16
N LEU A 290 24.21 -6.53 -22.20
CA LEU A 290 24.79 -7.69 -21.53
C LEU A 290 26.18 -8.00 -22.09
N ASP A 291 26.40 -7.77 -23.40
CA ASP A 291 27.71 -7.94 -24.06
C ASP A 291 28.83 -7.17 -23.36
N SER A 292 28.53 -6.03 -22.77
CA SER A 292 29.55 -5.23 -22.06
C SER A 292 30.05 -5.85 -20.75
N ILE A 293 29.36 -6.89 -20.25
CA ILE A 293 29.67 -7.57 -18.99
C ILE A 293 30.16 -8.99 -19.27
N ILE A 294 29.71 -9.61 -20.36
CA ILE A 294 30.10 -10.96 -20.76
C ILE A 294 31.56 -10.94 -21.22
N PRO A 295 32.40 -11.87 -20.73
CA PRO A 295 33.79 -12.01 -21.20
C PRO A 295 33.87 -12.24 -22.71
N PRO A 296 34.87 -11.70 -23.41
CA PRO A 296 35.05 -11.90 -24.83
C PRO A 296 35.11 -13.38 -25.20
N GLY A 297 34.34 -13.78 -26.22
CA GLY A 297 34.26 -15.17 -26.68
C GLY A 297 33.31 -16.06 -25.86
N SER A 298 32.60 -15.51 -24.90
CA SER A 298 31.50 -16.17 -24.19
C SER A 298 30.17 -15.78 -24.81
N GLU A 299 29.19 -16.68 -24.77
CA GLU A 299 27.82 -16.46 -25.25
C GLU A 299 26.85 -16.77 -24.13
N ALA A 300 25.90 -15.84 -23.87
CA ALA A 300 24.79 -16.13 -22.99
C ALA A 300 23.77 -17.00 -23.71
N ARG A 301 23.67 -18.24 -23.30
CA ARG A 301 22.66 -19.21 -23.77
C ARG A 301 21.94 -19.78 -22.56
N MET A 302 20.69 -20.15 -22.73
CA MET A 302 19.89 -20.74 -21.67
C MET A 302 19.28 -22.06 -22.09
N GLY A 303 19.26 -23.04 -21.18
CA GLY A 303 18.49 -24.28 -21.30
C GLY A 303 17.19 -24.12 -20.48
N ILE A 304 16.06 -24.58 -21.03
CA ILE A 304 14.77 -24.57 -20.31
C ILE A 304 14.16 -25.96 -20.42
N GLY A 305 13.77 -26.52 -19.25
CA GLY A 305 13.02 -27.76 -19.12
C GLY A 305 11.65 -27.52 -18.53
N LEU A 306 10.60 -28.03 -19.17
CA LEU A 306 9.20 -27.89 -18.75
C LEU A 306 8.56 -29.26 -18.51
N SER A 307 7.86 -29.41 -17.38
CA SER A 307 7.06 -30.62 -17.11
C SER A 307 5.75 -30.23 -16.41
N TYR A 308 4.63 -30.82 -16.82
CA TYR A 308 3.33 -30.62 -16.21
C TYR A 308 2.97 -31.81 -15.32
N GLY A 309 2.37 -31.53 -14.17
CA GLY A 309 1.86 -32.57 -13.27
C GLY A 309 1.47 -32.00 -11.91
N ASP A 310 1.01 -32.89 -11.04
CA ASP A 310 0.65 -32.54 -9.67
C ASP A 310 1.91 -32.29 -8.85
N VAL A 311 1.90 -31.22 -8.08
CA VAL A 311 2.96 -30.85 -7.15
C VAL A 311 2.39 -30.58 -5.78
N GLU A 312 3.14 -30.94 -4.73
CA GLU A 312 2.92 -30.46 -3.38
C GLU A 312 3.72 -29.20 -3.15
N MET A 313 3.02 -28.07 -2.98
CA MET A 313 3.61 -26.79 -2.62
C MET A 313 3.39 -26.54 -1.15
N GLY A 314 4.40 -26.12 -0.41
CA GLY A 314 4.26 -25.86 1.01
C GLY A 314 5.42 -25.09 1.60
N ILE A 315 5.30 -24.80 2.90
CA ILE A 315 6.32 -24.06 3.66
C ILE A 315 7.03 -25.05 4.57
N ILE A 316 8.33 -25.18 4.40
CA ILE A 316 9.22 -26.00 5.21
C ILE A 316 10.20 -25.15 5.96
N GLY A 317 10.79 -25.68 7.03
CA GLY A 317 11.84 -24.99 7.78
C GLY A 317 11.78 -25.27 9.28
N ASP A 318 12.35 -24.35 10.02
CA ASP A 318 12.39 -24.39 11.48
C ASP A 318 11.93 -23.04 12.09
N SER A 319 12.16 -22.83 13.37
CA SER A 319 11.80 -21.61 14.08
C SER A 319 12.57 -20.35 13.61
N GLY A 320 13.71 -20.53 12.93
CA GLY A 320 14.59 -19.44 12.49
C GLY A 320 14.49 -19.11 11.00
N ARG A 321 14.04 -20.07 10.18
CA ARG A 321 13.97 -19.89 8.73
C ARG A 321 12.87 -20.74 8.09
N TRP A 322 12.08 -20.10 7.24
CA TRP A 322 11.08 -20.75 6.41
C TRP A 322 11.46 -20.61 4.93
N ASP A 323 11.31 -21.70 4.19
CA ASP A 323 11.53 -21.71 2.75
C ASP A 323 10.28 -22.25 2.02
N PRO A 324 9.89 -21.68 0.88
CA PRO A 324 8.91 -22.28 0.00
C PRO A 324 9.48 -23.61 -0.53
N ALA A 325 8.67 -24.64 -0.58
CA ALA A 325 9.07 -25.96 -1.08
C ALA A 325 8.08 -26.45 -2.13
N VAL A 326 8.61 -27.08 -3.16
CA VAL A 326 7.83 -27.76 -4.20
C VAL A 326 8.36 -29.18 -4.35
N ILE A 327 7.50 -30.14 -4.07
CA ILE A 327 7.87 -31.56 -4.08
C ILE A 327 6.99 -32.28 -5.09
N SER A 328 7.60 -32.88 -6.10
CA SER A 328 6.89 -33.69 -7.11
C SER A 328 7.86 -34.43 -8.00
N ASP A 329 7.37 -35.46 -8.64
CA ASP A 329 8.07 -36.13 -9.74
C ASP A 329 8.18 -35.21 -10.97
N SER A 330 7.14 -34.39 -11.28
CA SER A 330 7.18 -33.46 -12.39
C SER A 330 8.28 -32.39 -12.23
N VAL A 331 8.63 -32.00 -11.00
CA VAL A 331 9.76 -31.12 -10.69
C VAL A 331 11.07 -31.76 -11.09
N ASN A 332 11.27 -33.04 -10.76
CA ASN A 332 12.47 -33.80 -11.14
C ASN A 332 12.57 -33.98 -12.65
N VAL A 333 11.43 -34.22 -13.31
CA VAL A 333 11.39 -34.32 -14.79
C VAL A 333 11.78 -33.02 -15.46
N ALA A 334 11.24 -31.88 -14.98
CA ALA A 334 11.57 -30.56 -15.52
C ALA A 334 13.08 -30.24 -15.38
N ALA A 335 13.67 -30.54 -14.21
CA ALA A 335 15.09 -30.37 -13.95
C ALA A 335 15.96 -31.24 -14.92
N ARG A 336 15.54 -32.48 -15.12
CA ARG A 336 16.28 -33.39 -16.05
C ARG A 336 16.11 -32.98 -17.51
N LEU A 337 14.96 -32.46 -17.92
CA LEU A 337 14.76 -31.88 -19.25
C LEU A 337 15.67 -30.66 -19.43
N GLU A 338 15.81 -29.78 -18.44
CA GLU A 338 16.79 -28.69 -18.51
C GLU A 338 18.20 -29.24 -18.71
N GLU A 339 18.64 -30.18 -17.88
CA GLU A 339 19.97 -30.81 -18.03
C GLU A 339 20.14 -31.47 -19.40
N HIS A 340 19.09 -32.12 -19.90
CA HIS A 340 19.12 -32.80 -21.21
C HIS A 340 19.20 -31.81 -22.38
N THR A 341 18.81 -30.54 -22.19
CA THR A 341 19.06 -29.50 -23.19
C THR A 341 20.55 -29.31 -23.48
N LYS A 342 21.43 -29.58 -22.50
CA LYS A 342 22.90 -29.49 -22.66
C LYS A 342 23.42 -30.60 -23.58
N VAL A 343 22.78 -31.77 -23.53
CA VAL A 343 23.14 -32.95 -24.30
C VAL A 343 22.64 -32.84 -25.73
N THR A 344 21.39 -32.46 -25.93
CA THR A 344 20.77 -32.35 -27.26
C THR A 344 21.09 -31.03 -27.96
N GLY A 345 21.59 -30.02 -27.23
CA GLY A 345 21.78 -28.68 -27.77
C GLY A 345 20.48 -27.92 -28.01
N SER A 346 19.32 -28.46 -27.61
CA SER A 346 18.01 -27.82 -27.71
C SER A 346 17.91 -26.65 -26.72
N GLN A 347 17.15 -25.62 -27.05
CA GLN A 347 16.96 -24.47 -26.15
C GLN A 347 15.86 -24.70 -25.11
N ILE A 348 14.75 -25.33 -25.53
CA ILE A 348 13.59 -25.60 -24.71
C ILE A 348 13.16 -27.04 -24.92
N LEU A 349 13.09 -27.82 -23.84
CA LEU A 349 12.55 -29.17 -23.83
C LEU A 349 11.32 -29.28 -22.96
N THR A 350 10.30 -29.97 -23.44
CA THR A 350 9.06 -30.24 -22.72
C THR A 350 8.83 -31.75 -22.57
N SER A 351 8.15 -32.18 -21.49
CA SER A 351 7.58 -33.53 -21.41
C SER A 351 6.31 -33.63 -22.26
N SER A 352 5.86 -34.85 -22.59
CA SER A 352 4.56 -35.07 -23.25
C SER A 352 3.40 -34.45 -22.46
N SER A 353 3.44 -34.53 -21.13
CA SER A 353 2.38 -33.96 -20.25
C SER A 353 2.20 -32.47 -20.43
N VAL A 354 3.25 -31.73 -20.80
CA VAL A 354 3.12 -30.28 -21.13
C VAL A 354 2.29 -30.10 -22.39
N ASN A 355 2.57 -30.91 -23.43
CA ASN A 355 1.85 -30.80 -24.69
C ASN A 355 0.38 -31.18 -24.53
N ASP A 356 0.09 -32.19 -23.71
CA ASP A 356 -1.26 -32.66 -23.39
C ASP A 356 -2.06 -31.65 -22.56
N ALA A 357 -1.38 -30.81 -21.77
CA ALA A 357 -1.97 -29.78 -20.92
C ALA A 357 -2.09 -28.40 -21.60
N MET A 358 -1.69 -28.27 -22.86
CA MET A 358 -1.89 -27.03 -23.63
C MET A 358 -3.31 -26.95 -24.15
N LEU A 359 -3.90 -25.76 -24.13
CA LEU A 359 -5.21 -25.47 -24.74
C LEU A 359 -5.09 -25.22 -26.25
N ASN A 360 -3.96 -24.64 -26.69
CA ASN A 360 -3.73 -24.24 -28.07
C ASN A 360 -2.41 -24.83 -28.60
N PRO A 361 -2.25 -26.16 -28.67
CA PRO A 361 -1.00 -26.78 -29.07
C PRO A 361 -0.62 -26.45 -30.51
N GLU A 362 -1.57 -26.06 -31.38
CA GLU A 362 -1.35 -25.66 -32.78
C GLU A 362 -0.63 -24.32 -32.93
N GLU A 363 -0.60 -23.49 -31.92
CA GLU A 363 0.11 -22.21 -31.93
C GLU A 363 1.64 -22.37 -31.77
N VAL A 364 2.10 -23.57 -31.42
CA VAL A 364 3.51 -23.84 -31.11
C VAL A 364 4.02 -25.01 -31.93
N HIS A 365 5.20 -24.85 -32.49
CA HIS A 365 5.85 -25.90 -33.27
C HIS A 365 6.74 -26.75 -32.36
N ILE A 366 6.30 -27.98 -32.13
CA ILE A 366 6.97 -28.93 -31.25
C ILE A 366 7.38 -30.16 -32.05
N ARG A 367 8.58 -30.72 -31.82
CA ARG A 367 9.02 -31.98 -32.36
C ARG A 367 9.54 -32.93 -31.27
N ARG A 368 9.31 -34.20 -31.39
CA ARG A 368 9.87 -35.23 -30.52
C ARG A 368 11.37 -35.38 -30.79
N VAL A 369 12.19 -35.32 -29.72
CA VAL A 369 13.65 -35.49 -29.84
C VAL A 369 14.17 -36.78 -29.21
N GLY A 370 13.30 -37.63 -28.74
CA GLY A 370 13.59 -38.95 -28.16
C GLY A 370 13.14 -39.10 -26.73
N SER A 371 13.42 -40.26 -26.16
CA SER A 371 13.12 -40.57 -24.78
C SER A 371 14.40 -40.79 -23.97
N PHE A 372 14.38 -40.36 -22.70
CA PHE A 372 15.52 -40.48 -21.81
C PHE A 372 15.10 -41.06 -20.45
N GLU A 373 16.06 -41.65 -19.74
CA GLU A 373 15.84 -42.20 -18.40
C GLU A 373 15.94 -41.12 -17.33
N VAL A 374 14.95 -41.07 -16.45
CA VAL A 374 14.98 -40.20 -15.27
C VAL A 374 15.30 -41.07 -14.06
N ARG A 375 16.38 -40.76 -13.37
CA ARG A 375 16.83 -41.53 -12.19
C ARG A 375 15.72 -41.62 -11.15
N GLY A 376 15.35 -42.83 -10.74
CA GLY A 376 14.27 -43.09 -9.80
C GLY A 376 12.89 -43.33 -10.44
N ARG A 377 12.80 -43.31 -11.78
CA ARG A 377 11.61 -43.73 -12.55
C ARG A 377 11.87 -45.02 -13.31
N GLU A 378 10.85 -45.90 -13.37
CA GLU A 378 10.89 -47.11 -14.21
C GLU A 378 10.63 -46.77 -15.68
N ASN A 379 9.83 -45.73 -15.95
CA ASN A 379 9.46 -45.34 -17.30
C ASN A 379 10.34 -44.20 -17.84
N ARG A 380 10.72 -44.31 -19.10
CA ARG A 380 11.39 -43.25 -19.84
C ARG A 380 10.45 -42.07 -20.05
N VAL A 381 11.02 -40.89 -20.14
CA VAL A 381 10.29 -39.63 -20.41
C VAL A 381 10.55 -39.21 -21.84
N ASP A 382 9.49 -38.99 -22.62
CA ASP A 382 9.60 -38.42 -23.95
C ASP A 382 9.90 -36.92 -23.85
N ALA A 383 10.96 -36.53 -24.54
CA ALA A 383 11.39 -35.15 -24.66
C ALA A 383 10.95 -34.56 -26.01
N HIS A 384 10.39 -33.37 -25.94
CA HIS A 384 9.96 -32.63 -27.11
C HIS A 384 10.65 -31.26 -27.14
N GLU A 385 11.12 -30.83 -28.30
CA GLU A 385 11.76 -29.54 -28.48
C GLU A 385 10.77 -28.53 -29.03
N VAL A 386 10.73 -27.35 -28.39
CA VAL A 386 9.96 -26.17 -28.86
C VAL A 386 10.82 -25.41 -29.85
N LEU A 387 10.37 -25.30 -31.10
CA LEU A 387 11.12 -24.67 -32.20
C LEU A 387 10.90 -23.16 -32.31
N ASP A 388 9.90 -22.60 -31.64
CA ASP A 388 9.49 -21.20 -31.80
C ASP A 388 10.46 -20.18 -31.22
N SER A 389 11.42 -20.60 -30.42
CA SER A 389 12.54 -19.76 -29.94
C SER A 389 13.63 -19.54 -30.98
N LEU A 390 13.68 -20.40 -32.01
CA LEU A 390 14.73 -20.38 -33.03
C LEU A 390 14.53 -19.25 -34.06
N PRO A 391 15.61 -18.78 -34.71
CA PRO A 391 15.51 -17.85 -35.85
C PRO A 391 14.61 -18.42 -36.96
N LEU A 392 13.84 -17.56 -37.63
CA LEU A 392 12.82 -17.96 -38.59
C LEU A 392 13.31 -18.92 -39.67
N ALA A 393 14.48 -18.66 -40.23
CA ALA A 393 15.05 -19.52 -41.30
C ALA A 393 15.37 -20.93 -40.81
N GLU A 394 15.95 -21.07 -39.63
CA GLU A 394 16.26 -22.33 -38.98
C GLU A 394 15.00 -23.09 -38.57
N ARG A 395 14.09 -22.40 -37.89
CA ARG A 395 12.78 -22.92 -37.49
C ARG A 395 12.01 -23.50 -38.68
N THR A 396 11.91 -22.75 -39.77
CA THR A 396 11.18 -23.18 -40.95
C THR A 396 11.77 -24.48 -41.54
N LYS A 397 13.09 -24.58 -41.65
CA LYS A 397 13.77 -25.82 -42.13
C LYS A 397 13.46 -27.02 -41.24
N ARG A 398 13.50 -26.84 -39.89
CA ARG A 398 13.22 -27.92 -38.94
C ARG A 398 11.75 -28.34 -38.96
N ILE A 399 10.81 -27.41 -39.09
CA ILE A 399 9.38 -27.70 -39.19
C ILE A 399 9.09 -28.53 -40.46
N LEU A 400 9.58 -28.10 -41.61
CA LEU A 400 9.34 -28.79 -42.88
C LEU A 400 9.92 -30.21 -42.92
N ASN A 401 10.99 -30.47 -42.18
CA ASN A 401 11.67 -31.78 -42.14
C ASN A 401 11.39 -32.56 -40.84
N ARG A 402 10.43 -32.06 -39.98
CA ARG A 402 10.12 -32.65 -38.68
C ARG A 402 9.85 -34.15 -38.75
N ARG A 403 8.98 -34.58 -39.67
CA ARG A 403 8.61 -36.00 -39.80
C ARG A 403 9.80 -36.90 -40.10
N LYS A 404 10.78 -36.44 -40.91
CA LYS A 404 11.99 -37.20 -41.22
C LYS A 404 12.87 -37.38 -39.98
N PHE A 405 13.03 -36.31 -39.19
CA PHE A 405 13.73 -36.33 -37.92
C PHE A 405 13.08 -37.31 -36.92
N GLU A 406 11.76 -37.17 -36.69
CA GLU A 406 11.02 -38.03 -35.77
C GLU A 406 11.04 -39.49 -36.20
N SER A 407 10.93 -39.80 -37.53
CA SER A 407 11.08 -41.17 -38.05
C SER A 407 12.48 -41.76 -37.82
N ALA A 408 13.51 -40.91 -37.82
CA ALA A 408 14.87 -41.36 -37.48
C ALA A 408 14.98 -41.71 -35.97
N ILE A 409 14.34 -40.92 -35.09
CA ILE A 409 14.27 -41.20 -33.65
C ILE A 409 13.51 -42.52 -33.40
N ASP A 410 12.35 -42.71 -34.02
CA ASP A 410 11.53 -43.91 -33.86
C ASP A 410 12.30 -45.18 -34.34
N ALA A 411 13.03 -45.07 -35.45
CA ALA A 411 13.89 -46.16 -35.94
C ALA A 411 15.03 -46.47 -34.95
N ALA A 412 15.65 -45.46 -34.34
CA ALA A 412 16.69 -45.68 -33.32
C ALA A 412 16.14 -46.37 -32.06
N GLU A 413 14.96 -45.96 -31.58
CA GLU A 413 14.33 -46.54 -30.41
C GLU A 413 13.79 -47.94 -30.62
N SER A 414 13.38 -48.28 -31.87
CA SER A 414 13.00 -49.63 -32.26
C SER A 414 14.19 -50.53 -32.56
N GLY A 415 15.44 -50.03 -32.50
CA GLY A 415 16.67 -50.78 -32.72
C GLY A 415 17.11 -50.86 -34.18
N ASP A 416 16.40 -50.22 -35.13
CA ASP A 416 16.81 -50.16 -36.56
C ASP A 416 17.80 -49.01 -36.76
N LEU A 417 19.02 -49.22 -36.26
CA LEU A 417 20.11 -48.24 -36.34
C LEU A 417 20.54 -47.89 -37.77
N PRO A 418 20.59 -48.84 -38.75
CA PRO A 418 20.92 -48.48 -40.12
C PRO A 418 19.93 -47.52 -40.76
N LYS A 419 18.62 -47.74 -40.59
CA LYS A 419 17.55 -46.89 -41.08
C LYS A 419 17.56 -45.54 -40.38
N SER A 420 17.74 -45.53 -39.06
CA SER A 420 17.86 -44.30 -38.30
C SER A 420 18.99 -43.42 -38.79
N LYS A 421 20.17 -44.01 -39.01
CA LYS A 421 21.37 -43.29 -39.49
C LYS A 421 21.14 -42.70 -40.90
N ASP A 422 20.54 -43.44 -41.80
CA ASP A 422 20.25 -42.97 -43.17
C ASP A 422 19.26 -41.78 -43.13
N LEU A 423 18.16 -41.91 -42.39
CA LEU A 423 17.18 -40.84 -42.25
C LEU A 423 17.78 -39.58 -41.58
N MET A 424 18.64 -39.77 -40.58
CA MET A 424 19.30 -38.64 -39.89
C MET A 424 20.32 -37.94 -40.80
N GLN A 425 21.05 -38.67 -41.61
CA GLN A 425 21.94 -38.08 -42.62
C GLN A 425 21.19 -37.30 -43.70
N GLN A 426 20.07 -37.85 -44.19
CA GLN A 426 19.19 -37.13 -45.12
C GLN A 426 18.57 -35.86 -44.47
N TYR A 427 18.25 -35.89 -43.17
CA TYR A 427 17.80 -34.72 -42.45
C TYR A 427 18.90 -33.67 -42.33
N LEU A 428 20.12 -34.07 -41.94
CA LEU A 428 21.25 -33.16 -41.77
C LEU A 428 21.74 -32.55 -43.10
N ALA A 429 21.44 -33.17 -44.24
CA ALA A 429 21.71 -32.55 -45.55
C ALA A 429 20.91 -31.25 -45.76
N VAL A 430 19.76 -31.08 -45.08
CA VAL A 430 18.91 -29.87 -45.12
C VAL A 430 19.12 -28.99 -43.91
N CYS A 431 19.36 -29.61 -42.74
CA CYS A 431 19.53 -28.94 -41.43
C CYS A 431 20.91 -29.27 -40.82
N PRO A 432 22.03 -28.84 -41.44
CA PRO A 432 23.38 -29.31 -41.08
C PRO A 432 23.83 -28.87 -39.67
N GLU A 433 23.23 -27.78 -39.13
CA GLU A 433 23.61 -27.20 -37.85
C GLU A 433 22.68 -27.61 -36.72
N ASP A 434 21.77 -28.58 -36.94
CA ASP A 434 20.84 -29.03 -35.91
C ASP A 434 21.56 -29.85 -34.83
N PRO A 435 21.75 -29.31 -33.60
CA PRO A 435 22.58 -29.97 -32.60
C PRO A 435 21.96 -31.28 -32.08
N ALA A 436 20.62 -31.38 -32.04
CA ALA A 436 19.94 -32.60 -31.61
C ALA A 436 20.18 -33.73 -32.64
N ALA A 437 20.14 -33.43 -33.95
CA ALA A 437 20.41 -34.40 -34.98
C ALA A 437 21.89 -34.85 -34.99
N LEU A 438 22.81 -33.92 -34.81
CA LEU A 438 24.24 -34.21 -34.69
C LEU A 438 24.54 -35.11 -33.47
N HIS A 439 23.93 -34.79 -32.32
CA HIS A 439 24.04 -35.61 -31.11
C HIS A 439 23.58 -37.06 -31.36
N HIS A 440 22.36 -37.24 -31.92
CA HIS A 440 21.84 -38.57 -32.21
C HIS A 440 22.76 -39.36 -33.17
N LEU A 441 23.27 -38.72 -34.21
CA LEU A 441 24.20 -39.38 -35.15
C LEU A 441 25.52 -39.80 -34.47
N GLN A 442 26.01 -38.95 -33.54
CA GLN A 442 27.22 -39.26 -32.76
C GLN A 442 27.00 -40.48 -31.83
N VAL A 443 25.86 -40.48 -31.08
CA VAL A 443 25.49 -41.59 -30.18
C VAL A 443 25.36 -42.91 -30.96
N MET A 444 24.70 -42.90 -32.13
CA MET A 444 24.57 -44.07 -32.98
C MET A 444 25.93 -44.56 -33.51
N SER A 445 26.86 -43.64 -33.74
CA SER A 445 28.21 -43.99 -34.23
C SER A 445 29.12 -44.56 -33.14
N SER A 446 28.87 -44.26 -31.88
CA SER A 446 29.64 -44.76 -30.72
C SER A 446 29.15 -46.11 -30.17
N ARG A 447 27.94 -46.55 -30.56
CA ARG A 447 27.33 -47.85 -30.19
C ARG A 447 27.75 -48.95 -31.20
N ARG A 448 29.03 -49.06 -31.52
CA ARG A 448 29.61 -50.17 -32.35
C ARG A 448 29.99 -51.39 -31.51
#